data_c67f33c215892e762cac545b538cafc1
#
_entry.id   c67f33c215892e762cac545b538cafc1
#
_cell.length_a   1.000
_cell.length_b   1.000
_cell.length_c   1.000
_cell.angle_alpha   90.00
_cell.angle_beta   90.00
_cell.angle_gamma   90.00
#
_symmetry.space_group_name_H-M   'P 1'
#
loop_
_entity.id
_entity.type
_entity.pdbx_description
1 polymer ?
#
loop_
_entity_poly.entity_id
_entity_poly.type
_entity_poly.pdbx_seq_one_letter_code
_entity_poly.pdbx_strand_id
1 'polypeptide(L)'
;MKHISIIIWIGLLLTAVSCEKSEYLSQGEFFHLSHKGAKMPVWVTGNFQSDVILITVHGGPGDAGMGFHTAPGFQKLEEDYMLVYWDQRFSGMTQGHYDLSTMNPDQFIEDTDRIVKLIQDRYPDKTLFLLGHSWGGQLTAGYLGRDDHDSNFRGWIDLDGSIYAEMEAQLMKEWILPQIPEKLAEPGADTEFWQFIVDWYEENPAPGNYTDAEPYWYVSALSGDVYDLDVYNENNPIPYAELIFRSMFSLSYYVYSFGKAEDIIEWDAIDYTPELGNITIPALMLWGANDGVVPAQVADYVYDHLGTDPSMKSVVKIDQCGHGPQSEKPEEFYAEISDFIETYK
;
A
#
# COMPACT_ATOMS: atom_id res chain seq x y z
N MET A 1 6.14 -7.33 50.33
CA MET A 1 4.87 -7.98 49.94
C MET A 1 4.03 -7.13 48.98
N LYS A 2 3.94 -5.81 49.13
CA LYS A 2 3.12 -4.94 48.24
C LYS A 2 3.60 -4.88 46.74
N HIS A 3 4.89 -5.02 46.50
CA HIS A 3 5.44 -4.97 45.13
C HIS A 3 5.22 -6.27 44.34
N ILE A 4 5.13 -7.43 45.01
CA ILE A 4 4.85 -8.73 44.38
C ILE A 4 3.42 -8.79 43.89
N SER A 5 2.49 -8.20 44.64
CA SER A 5 1.06 -8.15 44.24
C SER A 5 0.85 -7.32 42.96
N ILE A 6 1.57 -6.20 42.80
CA ILE A 6 1.43 -5.34 41.62
C ILE A 6 1.96 -6.05 40.35
N ILE A 7 3.07 -6.78 40.46
CA ILE A 7 3.64 -7.54 39.32
C ILE A 7 2.69 -8.67 38.90
N ILE A 8 2.03 -9.35 39.84
CA ILE A 8 1.04 -10.39 39.55
C ILE A 8 -0.19 -9.80 38.86
N TRP A 9 -0.67 -8.63 39.27
CA TRP A 9 -1.79 -7.95 38.62
C TRP A 9 -1.46 -7.45 37.20
N ILE A 10 -0.27 -6.94 36.96
CA ILE A 10 0.21 -6.55 35.62
C ILE A 10 0.35 -7.80 34.73
N GLY A 11 0.86 -8.92 35.27
CA GLY A 11 0.95 -10.18 34.54
C GLY A 11 -0.42 -10.75 34.17
N LEU A 12 -1.43 -10.65 35.07
CA LEU A 12 -2.80 -11.09 34.82
C LEU A 12 -3.56 -10.18 33.83
N LEU A 13 -3.29 -8.86 33.84
CA LEU A 13 -3.82 -7.94 32.82
C LEU A 13 -3.25 -8.23 31.43
N LEU A 14 -1.94 -8.53 31.33
CA LEU A 14 -1.30 -8.88 30.07
C LEU A 14 -1.82 -10.22 29.50
N THR A 15 -2.15 -11.18 30.36
CA THR A 15 -2.74 -12.46 29.89
C THR A 15 -4.21 -12.33 29.50
N ALA A 16 -4.98 -11.42 30.11
CA ALA A 16 -6.37 -11.16 29.72
C ALA A 16 -6.47 -10.46 28.35
N VAL A 17 -5.55 -9.53 28.07
CA VAL A 17 -5.46 -8.86 26.76
C VAL A 17 -4.98 -9.84 25.66
N SER A 18 -4.17 -10.86 26.01
CA SER A 18 -3.75 -11.90 25.07
C SER A 18 -4.88 -12.85 24.65
N CYS A 19 -5.93 -13.01 25.45
CA CYS A 19 -7.07 -13.90 25.12
C CYS A 19 -8.05 -13.26 24.12
N GLU A 20 -8.21 -11.95 24.08
CA GLU A 20 -9.03 -11.30 23.03
C GLU A 20 -8.38 -11.37 21.63
N LYS A 21 -7.05 -11.45 21.56
CA LYS A 21 -6.34 -11.63 20.29
C LYS A 21 -6.64 -12.95 19.57
N SER A 22 -7.14 -13.96 20.27
CA SER A 22 -7.41 -15.29 19.68
C SER A 22 -8.77 -15.38 18.96
N GLU A 23 -9.72 -14.50 19.24
CA GLU A 23 -11.01 -14.49 18.53
C GLU A 23 -10.90 -13.85 17.13
N TYR A 24 -10.05 -12.85 16.96
CA TYR A 24 -9.82 -12.21 15.65
C TYR A 24 -9.12 -13.12 14.64
N LEU A 25 -8.31 -14.06 15.10
CA LEU A 25 -7.63 -15.05 14.25
C LEU A 25 -8.41 -16.36 14.10
N SER A 26 -9.58 -16.48 14.72
CA SER A 26 -10.32 -17.75 14.77
C SER A 26 -11.07 -18.10 13.48
N GLN A 27 -11.07 -17.25 12.47
CA GLN A 27 -11.75 -17.48 11.18
C GLN A 27 -10.82 -17.41 9.96
N GLY A 28 -9.51 -17.27 10.15
CA GLY A 28 -8.54 -17.15 9.06
C GLY A 28 -7.43 -18.19 9.13
N GLU A 29 -6.62 -18.23 8.07
CA GLU A 29 -5.40 -19.02 8.02
C GLU A 29 -4.18 -18.12 8.15
N PHE A 30 -3.16 -18.60 8.88
CA PHE A 30 -1.89 -17.91 9.02
C PHE A 30 -0.74 -18.87 8.78
N PHE A 31 0.17 -18.50 7.89
CA PHE A 31 1.37 -19.28 7.59
C PHE A 31 2.52 -18.37 7.16
N HIS A 32 3.68 -18.93 6.89
CA HIS A 32 4.82 -18.17 6.39
C HIS A 32 5.29 -18.76 5.06
N LEU A 33 5.54 -17.88 4.09
CA LEU A 33 6.36 -18.21 2.94
C LEU A 33 7.84 -18.01 3.31
N SER A 34 8.65 -19.07 3.16
CA SER A 34 10.11 -18.97 3.35
C SER A 34 10.79 -18.95 1.99
N HIS A 35 11.45 -17.85 1.66
CA HIS A 35 12.17 -17.70 0.39
C HIS A 35 13.46 -16.91 0.56
N LYS A 36 14.58 -17.45 0.07
CA LYS A 36 15.93 -16.83 0.13
C LYS A 36 16.24 -16.16 1.48
N GLY A 37 15.95 -16.88 2.56
CA GLY A 37 16.22 -16.46 3.93
C GLY A 37 15.16 -15.57 4.57
N ALA A 38 14.25 -14.97 3.82
CA ALA A 38 13.10 -14.27 4.35
C ALA A 38 11.99 -15.23 4.77
N LYS A 39 11.29 -14.94 5.87
CA LYS A 39 10.06 -15.60 6.31
C LYS A 39 8.96 -14.57 6.32
N MET A 40 8.24 -14.52 5.23
CA MET A 40 7.17 -13.59 4.97
C MET A 40 5.86 -14.17 5.51
N PRO A 41 5.20 -13.50 6.48
CA PRO A 41 3.92 -13.95 6.99
C PRO A 41 2.83 -13.72 5.97
N VAL A 42 1.87 -14.64 5.90
CA VAL A 42 0.71 -14.60 5.02
C VAL A 42 -0.53 -14.89 5.84
N TRP A 43 -1.51 -14.03 5.72
CA TRP A 43 -2.84 -14.17 6.33
C TRP A 43 -3.87 -14.33 5.25
N VAL A 44 -4.74 -15.30 5.39
CA VAL A 44 -5.92 -15.49 4.56
C VAL A 44 -7.14 -15.29 5.45
N THR A 45 -7.97 -14.30 5.13
CA THR A 45 -9.13 -13.91 5.93
C THR A 45 -10.39 -13.76 5.06
N GLY A 46 -11.49 -13.35 5.66
CA GLY A 46 -12.71 -13.01 4.95
C GLY A 46 -13.62 -14.20 4.67
N ASN A 47 -14.37 -14.13 3.58
CA ASN A 47 -15.39 -15.11 3.25
C ASN A 47 -14.83 -16.33 2.51
N PHE A 48 -14.52 -17.40 3.23
CA PHE A 48 -14.01 -18.66 2.66
C PHE A 48 -15.00 -19.39 1.76
N GLN A 49 -16.27 -19.00 1.74
CA GLN A 49 -17.29 -19.54 0.81
C GLN A 49 -17.26 -18.84 -0.55
N SER A 50 -16.62 -17.68 -0.65
CA SER A 50 -16.41 -16.97 -1.93
C SER A 50 -15.58 -17.81 -2.90
N ASP A 51 -15.91 -17.75 -4.19
CA ASP A 51 -15.06 -18.33 -5.24
C ASP A 51 -13.93 -17.41 -5.66
N VAL A 52 -13.88 -16.20 -5.10
CA VAL A 52 -12.88 -15.16 -5.40
C VAL A 52 -11.89 -14.99 -4.26
N ILE A 53 -10.62 -14.88 -4.63
CA ILE A 53 -9.53 -14.44 -3.75
C ILE A 53 -8.96 -13.14 -4.29
N LEU A 54 -8.89 -12.11 -3.44
CA LEU A 54 -8.17 -10.88 -3.69
C LEU A 54 -6.81 -10.93 -2.97
N ILE A 55 -5.72 -11.02 -3.74
CA ILE A 55 -4.36 -10.94 -3.22
C ILE A 55 -3.96 -9.47 -3.16
N THR A 56 -3.54 -8.99 -1.99
CA THR A 56 -3.13 -7.60 -1.81
C THR A 56 -1.62 -7.47 -1.71
N VAL A 57 -1.08 -6.40 -2.28
CA VAL A 57 0.33 -6.02 -2.22
C VAL A 57 0.43 -4.63 -1.63
N HIS A 58 0.97 -4.54 -0.42
CA HIS A 58 1.04 -3.29 0.34
C HIS A 58 2.06 -2.30 -0.20
N GLY A 59 1.89 -1.05 0.18
CA GLY A 59 2.74 0.07 -0.14
C GLY A 59 4.04 0.15 0.68
N GLY A 60 4.58 1.32 0.78
CA GLY A 60 5.84 1.67 1.41
C GLY A 60 6.88 1.99 0.36
N PRO A 61 7.91 1.14 0.22
CA PRO A 61 8.18 -0.17 0.79
C PRO A 61 8.45 -0.14 2.31
N GLY A 62 8.22 -1.30 2.93
CA GLY A 62 8.43 -1.41 4.38
C GLY A 62 7.15 -1.33 5.21
N ASP A 63 6.01 -1.13 4.59
CA ASP A 63 4.69 -1.12 5.23
C ASP A 63 4.28 -2.52 5.74
N ALA A 64 3.06 -2.71 6.15
CA ALA A 64 2.56 -3.99 6.65
C ALA A 64 1.26 -4.39 5.96
N GLY A 65 1.22 -5.58 5.36
CA GLY A 65 0.04 -6.08 4.66
C GLY A 65 -1.20 -6.16 5.55
N MET A 66 -1.02 -6.53 6.84
CA MET A 66 -2.12 -6.51 7.81
C MET A 66 -2.63 -5.11 8.17
N GLY A 67 -1.95 -4.05 7.73
CA GLY A 67 -2.49 -2.69 7.80
C GLY A 67 -3.82 -2.57 7.06
N PHE A 68 -3.95 -3.19 5.91
CA PHE A 68 -5.18 -3.21 5.13
C PHE A 68 -6.38 -3.82 5.89
N HIS A 69 -6.17 -4.93 6.59
CA HIS A 69 -7.20 -5.57 7.41
C HIS A 69 -7.85 -4.60 8.42
N THR A 70 -7.15 -3.54 8.81
CA THR A 70 -7.68 -2.54 9.74
C THR A 70 -8.51 -1.46 9.05
N ALA A 71 -8.37 -1.29 7.76
CA ALA A 71 -9.08 -0.28 6.99
C ALA A 71 -10.54 -0.69 6.74
N PRO A 72 -11.52 0.20 6.99
CA PRO A 72 -12.94 -0.14 6.88
C PRO A 72 -13.36 -0.65 5.50
N GLY A 73 -12.76 -0.13 4.43
CA GLY A 73 -13.05 -0.60 3.06
C GLY A 73 -12.65 -2.05 2.84
N PHE A 74 -11.48 -2.47 3.35
CA PHE A 74 -11.05 -3.87 3.27
C PHE A 74 -11.89 -4.77 4.17
N GLN A 75 -12.32 -4.32 5.35
CA GLN A 75 -13.23 -5.08 6.21
C GLN A 75 -14.56 -5.39 5.51
N LYS A 76 -15.07 -4.45 4.70
CA LYS A 76 -16.27 -4.70 3.86
C LYS A 76 -16.00 -5.72 2.77
N LEU A 77 -14.86 -5.65 2.08
CA LEU A 77 -14.48 -6.66 1.09
C LEU A 77 -14.35 -8.06 1.70
N GLU A 78 -13.90 -8.18 2.95
CA GLU A 78 -13.81 -9.45 3.68
C GLU A 78 -15.19 -10.11 3.96
N GLU A 79 -16.28 -9.33 3.96
CA GLU A 79 -17.62 -9.89 4.10
C GLU A 79 -18.01 -10.74 2.88
N ASP A 80 -17.51 -10.39 1.68
CA ASP A 80 -17.89 -11.02 0.42
C ASP A 80 -16.80 -11.89 -0.20
N TYR A 81 -15.52 -11.58 0.01
CA TYR A 81 -14.38 -12.23 -0.65
C TYR A 81 -13.39 -12.81 0.34
N MET A 82 -12.58 -13.77 -0.14
CA MET A 82 -11.34 -14.16 0.56
C MET A 82 -10.26 -13.13 0.23
N LEU A 83 -9.57 -12.63 1.26
CA LEU A 83 -8.46 -11.72 1.12
C LEU A 83 -7.15 -12.33 1.60
N VAL A 84 -6.09 -12.07 0.85
CA VAL A 84 -4.74 -12.48 1.20
C VAL A 84 -3.92 -11.24 1.50
N TYR A 85 -3.48 -11.12 2.75
CA TYR A 85 -2.52 -10.13 3.20
C TYR A 85 -1.18 -10.79 3.46
N TRP A 86 -0.10 -10.13 3.12
CA TRP A 86 1.23 -10.65 3.39
C TRP A 86 2.21 -9.49 3.57
N ASP A 87 3.24 -9.70 4.38
CA ASP A 87 4.31 -8.72 4.52
C ASP A 87 5.45 -9.09 3.58
N GLN A 88 5.84 -8.13 2.75
CA GLN A 88 6.97 -8.26 1.84
C GLN A 88 8.26 -8.44 2.64
N ARG A 89 9.35 -8.86 1.97
CA ARG A 89 10.65 -8.87 2.64
C ARG A 89 10.99 -7.50 3.18
N PHE A 90 11.63 -7.44 4.33
CA PHE A 90 11.98 -6.20 5.01
C PHE A 90 10.78 -5.34 5.45
N SER A 91 9.60 -5.93 5.59
CA SER A 91 8.35 -5.23 5.92
C SER A 91 7.64 -5.89 7.10
N GLY A 92 6.85 -5.12 7.81
CA GLY A 92 5.91 -5.60 8.80
C GLY A 92 6.50 -6.60 9.81
N MET A 93 5.99 -7.82 9.80
CA MET A 93 6.41 -8.94 10.67
C MET A 93 7.32 -9.95 9.97
N THR A 94 7.83 -9.66 8.78
CA THR A 94 8.78 -10.50 8.07
C THR A 94 10.04 -10.71 8.90
N GLN A 95 10.47 -11.97 9.01
CA GLN A 95 11.62 -12.42 9.79
C GLN A 95 12.62 -13.15 8.90
N GLY A 96 13.76 -13.52 9.49
CA GLY A 96 14.76 -14.35 8.86
C GLY A 96 16.13 -13.71 8.75
N HIS A 97 17.04 -14.43 8.10
CA HIS A 97 18.36 -13.93 7.74
C HIS A 97 18.49 -13.97 6.23
N TYR A 98 18.35 -12.85 5.58
CA TYR A 98 18.51 -12.68 4.15
C TYR A 98 19.59 -11.62 3.86
N ASP A 99 20.26 -11.83 2.75
CA ASP A 99 21.29 -10.89 2.28
C ASP A 99 20.62 -9.57 1.83
N LEU A 100 21.17 -8.43 2.22
CA LEU A 100 20.70 -7.12 1.79
C LEU A 100 20.75 -6.95 0.26
N SER A 101 21.61 -7.68 -0.45
CA SER A 101 21.59 -7.73 -1.92
C SER A 101 20.27 -8.24 -2.51
N THR A 102 19.42 -8.88 -1.69
CA THR A 102 18.06 -9.30 -2.08
C THR A 102 17.03 -8.17 -1.94
N MET A 103 17.44 -6.99 -1.47
CA MET A 103 16.61 -5.79 -1.44
C MET A 103 16.68 -5.09 -2.79
N ASN A 104 16.03 -5.67 -3.77
CA ASN A 104 15.95 -5.13 -5.13
C ASN A 104 14.61 -5.49 -5.78
N PRO A 105 14.15 -4.71 -6.77
CA PRO A 105 12.83 -4.89 -7.39
C PRO A 105 12.58 -6.30 -7.94
N ASP A 106 13.58 -6.91 -8.58
CA ASP A 106 13.42 -8.26 -9.16
C ASP A 106 13.15 -9.33 -8.08
N GLN A 107 13.75 -9.16 -6.90
CA GLN A 107 13.50 -10.07 -5.79
C GLN A 107 12.11 -9.88 -5.19
N PHE A 108 11.59 -8.67 -5.13
CA PHE A 108 10.21 -8.41 -4.70
C PHE A 108 9.20 -9.00 -5.69
N ILE A 109 9.47 -8.90 -6.99
CA ILE A 109 8.67 -9.56 -8.04
C ILE A 109 8.71 -11.08 -7.88
N GLU A 110 9.88 -11.67 -7.65
CA GLU A 110 10.00 -13.11 -7.41
C GLU A 110 9.26 -13.55 -6.14
N ASP A 111 9.29 -12.77 -5.06
CA ASP A 111 8.53 -13.06 -3.85
C ASP A 111 7.02 -13.01 -4.10
N THR A 112 6.55 -12.01 -4.87
CA THR A 112 5.15 -11.91 -5.28
C THR A 112 4.73 -13.15 -6.07
N ASP A 113 5.53 -13.60 -7.03
CA ASP A 113 5.28 -14.83 -7.78
C ASP A 113 5.17 -16.06 -6.84
N ARG A 114 6.01 -16.14 -5.81
CA ARG A 114 5.95 -17.23 -4.83
C ARG A 114 4.69 -17.19 -3.97
N ILE A 115 4.23 -16.00 -3.58
CA ILE A 115 2.95 -15.84 -2.89
C ILE A 115 1.79 -16.28 -3.79
N VAL A 116 1.75 -15.80 -5.02
CA VAL A 116 0.69 -16.17 -5.99
C VAL A 116 0.64 -17.70 -6.19
N LYS A 117 1.76 -18.32 -6.49
CA LYS A 117 1.84 -19.78 -6.66
C LYS A 117 1.42 -20.56 -5.41
N LEU A 118 1.80 -20.09 -4.23
CA LEU A 118 1.39 -20.69 -2.97
C LEU A 118 -0.13 -20.64 -2.78
N ILE A 119 -0.75 -19.52 -3.13
CA ILE A 119 -2.20 -19.34 -3.03
C ILE A 119 -2.92 -20.19 -4.08
N GLN A 120 -2.42 -20.26 -5.31
CA GLN A 120 -2.97 -21.15 -6.36
C GLN A 120 -2.91 -22.63 -5.95
N ASP A 121 -1.78 -23.08 -5.40
CA ASP A 121 -1.62 -24.46 -4.94
C ASP A 121 -2.55 -24.80 -3.78
N ARG A 122 -2.80 -23.83 -2.90
CA ARG A 122 -3.63 -24.01 -1.70
C ARG A 122 -5.12 -23.93 -2.01
N TYR A 123 -5.50 -23.12 -2.98
CA TYR A 123 -6.89 -22.85 -3.37
C TYR A 123 -7.08 -22.97 -4.89
N PRO A 124 -6.88 -24.16 -5.47
CA PRO A 124 -6.78 -24.34 -6.92
C PRO A 124 -8.09 -24.06 -7.68
N ASP A 125 -9.22 -24.08 -6.97
CA ASP A 125 -10.55 -23.87 -7.56
C ASP A 125 -11.04 -22.41 -7.45
N LYS A 126 -10.21 -21.51 -6.90
CA LYS A 126 -10.60 -20.11 -6.69
C LYS A 126 -10.11 -19.22 -7.84
N THR A 127 -10.89 -18.20 -8.12
CA THR A 127 -10.57 -17.12 -9.08
C THR A 127 -9.72 -16.07 -8.38
N LEU A 128 -8.61 -15.67 -9.00
CA LEU A 128 -7.69 -14.70 -8.39
C LEU A 128 -7.85 -13.32 -9.01
N PHE A 129 -7.85 -12.30 -8.14
CA PHE A 129 -7.63 -10.90 -8.45
C PHE A 129 -6.39 -10.40 -7.69
N LEU A 130 -5.71 -9.42 -8.27
CA LEU A 130 -4.53 -8.80 -7.67
C LEU A 130 -4.81 -7.32 -7.40
N LEU A 131 -4.48 -6.84 -6.20
CA LEU A 131 -4.54 -5.42 -5.84
C LEU A 131 -3.17 -4.97 -5.35
N GLY A 132 -2.64 -3.89 -5.93
CA GLY A 132 -1.45 -3.21 -5.46
C GLY A 132 -1.77 -1.78 -5.02
N HIS A 133 -1.26 -1.34 -3.87
CA HIS A 133 -1.42 0.01 -3.37
C HIS A 133 -0.07 0.73 -3.30
N SER A 134 -0.03 1.97 -3.82
CA SER A 134 1.18 2.79 -3.74
C SER A 134 2.40 2.06 -4.37
N TRP A 135 3.51 1.88 -3.66
CA TRP A 135 4.60 0.99 -4.06
C TRP A 135 4.12 -0.41 -4.50
N GLY A 136 3.09 -0.95 -3.85
CA GLY A 136 2.49 -2.22 -4.25
C GLY A 136 1.86 -2.17 -5.65
N GLY A 137 1.36 -1.03 -6.09
CA GLY A 137 0.92 -0.78 -7.48
C GLY A 137 2.09 -0.92 -8.45
N GLN A 138 3.21 -0.24 -8.19
CA GLN A 138 4.43 -0.35 -8.97
C GLN A 138 4.95 -1.80 -9.03
N LEU A 139 4.97 -2.49 -7.88
CA LEU A 139 5.43 -3.87 -7.81
C LEU A 139 4.51 -4.83 -8.59
N THR A 140 3.19 -4.63 -8.51
CA THR A 140 2.23 -5.47 -9.26
C THR A 140 2.28 -5.19 -10.76
N ALA A 141 2.49 -3.95 -11.20
CA ALA A 141 2.72 -3.62 -12.60
C ALA A 141 3.97 -4.32 -13.15
N GLY A 142 5.10 -4.24 -12.43
CA GLY A 142 6.34 -4.92 -12.81
C GLY A 142 6.23 -6.45 -12.80
N TYR A 143 5.39 -7.02 -11.92
CA TYR A 143 5.10 -8.45 -11.87
C TYR A 143 4.22 -8.89 -13.04
N LEU A 144 3.08 -8.23 -13.25
CA LEU A 144 2.10 -8.60 -14.27
C LEU A 144 2.66 -8.44 -15.70
N GLY A 145 3.47 -7.41 -15.95
CA GLY A 145 4.02 -7.14 -17.28
C GLY A 145 5.15 -8.07 -17.71
N ARG A 146 5.52 -9.06 -16.90
CA ARG A 146 6.61 -10.02 -17.16
C ARG A 146 6.10 -11.46 -17.20
N ASP A 147 6.77 -12.29 -18.01
CA ASP A 147 6.64 -13.77 -18.00
C ASP A 147 5.18 -14.30 -18.09
N ASP A 148 4.24 -13.55 -18.68
CA ASP A 148 2.83 -13.90 -18.82
C ASP A 148 2.11 -14.08 -17.45
N HIS A 149 2.60 -13.38 -16.42
CA HIS A 149 2.05 -13.50 -15.06
C HIS A 149 0.63 -12.96 -14.94
N ASP A 150 0.22 -12.02 -15.80
CA ASP A 150 -1.13 -11.48 -15.84
C ASP A 150 -2.17 -12.60 -16.09
N SER A 151 -1.82 -13.66 -16.84
CA SER A 151 -2.68 -14.81 -17.07
C SER A 151 -3.13 -15.56 -15.81
N ASN A 152 -2.48 -15.34 -14.67
CA ASN A 152 -2.87 -15.92 -13.39
C ASN A 152 -4.13 -15.28 -12.79
N PHE A 153 -4.56 -14.13 -13.29
CA PHE A 153 -5.60 -13.31 -12.68
C PHE A 153 -6.77 -13.02 -13.63
N ARG A 154 -7.93 -12.80 -13.04
CA ARG A 154 -9.10 -12.30 -13.76
C ARG A 154 -9.14 -10.79 -13.85
N GLY A 155 -8.41 -10.11 -13.00
CA GLY A 155 -8.29 -8.66 -13.04
C GLY A 155 -7.24 -8.13 -12.09
N TRP A 156 -6.80 -6.91 -12.39
CA TRP A 156 -5.85 -6.13 -11.60
C TRP A 156 -6.50 -4.84 -11.12
N ILE A 157 -6.27 -4.51 -9.85
CA ILE A 157 -6.69 -3.26 -9.23
C ILE A 157 -5.43 -2.51 -8.84
N ASP A 158 -5.23 -1.36 -9.48
CA ASP A 158 -4.15 -0.42 -9.18
C ASP A 158 -4.72 0.68 -8.31
N LEU A 159 -4.43 0.61 -7.01
CA LEU A 159 -4.93 1.52 -5.98
C LEU A 159 -3.87 2.56 -5.65
N ASP A 160 -4.07 3.80 -6.07
CA ASP A 160 -3.12 4.90 -5.85
C ASP A 160 -1.67 4.49 -6.14
N GLY A 161 -1.47 3.70 -7.22
CA GLY A 161 -0.23 2.98 -7.49
C GLY A 161 0.85 3.85 -8.11
N SER A 162 2.06 3.77 -7.57
CA SER A 162 3.26 4.31 -8.21
C SER A 162 3.62 3.51 -9.47
N ILE A 163 4.32 4.11 -10.41
CA ILE A 163 4.81 3.45 -11.62
C ILE A 163 6.21 3.92 -12.04
N TYR A 164 6.49 5.22 -11.97
CA TYR A 164 7.75 5.82 -12.36
C TYR A 164 8.02 7.11 -11.57
N ALA A 165 8.98 7.05 -10.67
CA ALA A 165 9.26 8.10 -9.68
C ALA A 165 9.56 9.49 -10.29
N GLU A 166 10.31 9.57 -11.40
CA GLU A 166 10.64 10.86 -12.03
C GLU A 166 9.38 11.58 -12.55
N MET A 167 8.46 10.84 -13.16
CA MET A 167 7.17 11.41 -13.62
C MET A 167 6.31 11.85 -12.44
N GLU A 168 6.20 11.02 -11.42
CA GLU A 168 5.40 11.29 -10.24
C GLU A 168 5.85 12.54 -9.51
N ALA A 169 7.16 12.73 -9.38
CA ALA A 169 7.71 13.94 -8.77
C ALA A 169 7.40 15.21 -9.55
N GLN A 170 7.40 15.15 -10.86
CA GLN A 170 6.98 16.29 -11.68
C GLN A 170 5.48 16.59 -11.48
N LEU A 171 4.64 15.55 -11.46
CA LEU A 171 3.21 15.69 -11.19
C LEU A 171 2.92 16.19 -9.78
N MET A 172 3.68 15.74 -8.78
CA MET A 172 3.59 16.22 -7.40
C MET A 172 3.92 17.71 -7.30
N LYS A 173 4.97 18.17 -7.99
CA LYS A 173 5.29 19.59 -8.08
C LYS A 173 4.13 20.40 -8.68
N GLU A 174 3.54 19.91 -9.77
CA GLU A 174 2.40 20.53 -10.43
C GLU A 174 1.14 20.53 -9.55
N TRP A 175 1.00 19.54 -8.66
CA TRP A 175 -0.09 19.43 -7.71
C TRP A 175 0.06 20.38 -6.53
N ILE A 176 1.26 20.49 -5.92
CA ILE A 176 1.45 21.22 -4.66
C ILE A 176 1.61 22.74 -4.87
N LEU A 177 2.40 23.18 -5.85
CA LEU A 177 2.73 24.59 -6.01
C LEU A 177 1.51 25.50 -6.17
N PRO A 178 0.44 25.15 -6.92
CA PRO A 178 -0.76 25.98 -7.02
C PRO A 178 -1.54 26.14 -5.72
N GLN A 179 -1.38 25.25 -4.75
CA GLN A 179 -2.10 25.27 -3.47
C GLN A 179 -1.42 26.18 -2.42
N ILE A 180 -0.12 26.40 -2.53
CA ILE A 180 0.67 27.14 -1.54
C ILE A 180 0.15 28.56 -1.27
N PRO A 181 -0.27 29.37 -2.28
CA PRO A 181 -0.80 30.69 -2.00
C PRO A 181 -2.05 30.71 -1.11
N GLU A 182 -2.91 29.70 -1.22
CA GLU A 182 -4.09 29.54 -0.37
C GLU A 182 -3.66 29.12 1.05
N LYS A 183 -2.76 28.16 1.16
CA LYS A 183 -2.20 27.72 2.45
C LYS A 183 -1.50 28.84 3.21
N LEU A 184 -0.75 29.70 2.52
CA LEU A 184 -0.12 30.88 3.13
C LEU A 184 -1.13 31.93 3.60
N ALA A 185 -2.34 31.96 3.05
CA ALA A 185 -3.40 32.88 3.45
C ALA A 185 -4.21 32.38 4.66
N GLU A 186 -4.06 31.14 5.07
CA GLU A 186 -4.76 30.57 6.23
C GLU A 186 -4.30 31.23 7.55
N PRO A 187 -5.22 31.50 8.50
CA PRO A 187 -4.85 32.02 9.80
C PRO A 187 -3.97 31.04 10.59
N GLY A 188 -2.73 31.45 10.88
CA GLY A 188 -1.77 30.62 11.61
C GLY A 188 -0.94 29.69 10.74
N ALA A 189 -0.97 29.89 9.42
CA ALA A 189 -0.16 29.13 8.48
C ALA A 189 1.34 29.11 8.88
N ASP A 190 1.97 27.97 8.75
CA ASP A 190 3.42 27.84 8.85
C ASP A 190 4.09 28.41 7.59
N THR A 191 4.31 29.73 7.61
CA THR A 191 4.85 30.45 6.47
C THR A 191 6.30 30.07 6.15
N GLU A 192 7.09 29.69 7.15
CA GLU A 192 8.48 29.24 6.96
C GLU A 192 8.52 27.93 6.19
N PHE A 193 7.65 27.02 6.55
CA PHE A 193 7.48 25.74 5.92
C PHE A 193 7.00 25.84 4.46
N TRP A 194 5.91 26.56 4.19
CA TRP A 194 5.42 26.71 2.82
C TRP A 194 6.40 27.45 1.92
N GLN A 195 7.15 28.42 2.46
CA GLN A 195 8.20 29.10 1.71
C GLN A 195 9.37 28.15 1.40
N PHE A 196 9.74 27.25 2.34
CA PHE A 196 10.76 26.24 2.09
C PHE A 196 10.41 25.37 0.87
N ILE A 197 9.14 24.96 0.71
CA ILE A 197 8.72 24.16 -0.44
C ILE A 197 8.90 24.94 -1.75
N VAL A 198 8.49 26.22 -1.76
CA VAL A 198 8.67 27.09 -2.94
C VAL A 198 10.15 27.23 -3.31
N ASP A 199 10.97 27.58 -2.33
CA ASP A 199 12.41 27.77 -2.51
C ASP A 199 13.09 26.48 -3.00
N TRP A 200 12.70 25.32 -2.44
CA TRP A 200 13.23 24.02 -2.87
C TRP A 200 12.92 23.73 -4.33
N TYR A 201 11.67 23.94 -4.79
CA TYR A 201 11.32 23.73 -6.21
C TYR A 201 11.92 24.78 -7.15
N GLU A 202 12.23 26.00 -6.65
CA GLU A 202 12.99 26.98 -7.42
C GLU A 202 14.45 26.54 -7.61
N GLU A 203 15.06 25.94 -6.58
CA GLU A 203 16.42 25.39 -6.63
C GLU A 203 16.49 24.06 -7.40
N ASN A 204 15.41 23.29 -7.43
CA ASN A 204 15.28 22.00 -8.10
C ASN A 204 14.17 22.03 -9.17
N PRO A 205 14.37 22.75 -10.29
CA PRO A 205 13.32 22.96 -11.29
C PRO A 205 12.92 21.69 -12.05
N ALA A 206 13.81 20.69 -12.12
CA ALA A 206 13.54 19.37 -12.67
C ALA A 206 13.72 18.33 -11.56
N PRO A 207 12.65 17.98 -10.83
CA PRO A 207 12.73 16.98 -9.77
C PRO A 207 12.85 15.60 -10.39
N GLY A 208 14.05 15.16 -10.67
CA GLY A 208 14.37 13.86 -11.27
C GLY A 208 15.57 13.21 -10.65
N ASN A 209 16.17 13.87 -9.66
CA ASN A 209 17.34 13.36 -8.96
C ASN A 209 17.05 13.35 -7.46
N TYR A 210 16.40 12.27 -7.00
CA TYR A 210 16.02 12.07 -5.60
C TYR A 210 17.16 11.63 -4.68
N THR A 211 18.41 11.64 -5.16
CA THR A 211 19.58 11.24 -4.37
C THR A 211 19.87 12.16 -3.20
N ASP A 212 19.28 13.37 -3.14
CA ASP A 212 19.27 14.25 -1.99
C ASP A 212 17.90 14.21 -1.30
N ALA A 213 17.50 13.05 -0.82
CA ALA A 213 16.15 12.62 -0.49
C ALA A 213 15.38 13.41 0.58
N GLU A 214 16.03 14.18 1.48
CA GLU A 214 15.31 14.87 2.57
C GLU A 214 14.20 15.82 2.07
N PRO A 215 14.42 16.69 1.06
CA PRO A 215 13.35 17.57 0.59
C PRO A 215 12.22 16.82 -0.13
N TYR A 216 12.51 15.75 -0.88
CA TYR A 216 11.50 14.97 -1.57
C TYR A 216 10.54 14.28 -0.60
N TRP A 217 11.06 13.56 0.38
CA TRP A 217 10.24 12.91 1.41
C TRP A 217 9.45 13.91 2.22
N TYR A 218 10.04 15.06 2.49
CA TYR A 218 9.37 16.14 3.21
C TYR A 218 8.22 16.72 2.39
N VAL A 219 8.44 16.98 1.11
CA VAL A 219 7.42 17.48 0.18
C VAL A 219 6.39 16.40 -0.11
N SER A 220 6.79 15.14 -0.26
CA SER A 220 5.89 14.00 -0.45
C SER A 220 4.99 13.76 0.77
N ALA A 221 5.59 13.67 1.96
CA ALA A 221 4.84 13.55 3.21
C ALA A 221 3.84 14.66 3.40
N LEU A 222 4.21 15.89 3.03
CA LEU A 222 3.36 17.06 3.18
C LEU A 222 2.30 17.19 2.10
N SER A 223 2.58 16.77 0.88
CA SER A 223 1.55 16.72 -0.15
C SER A 223 0.46 15.71 0.21
N GLY A 224 0.81 14.60 0.85
CA GLY A 224 -0.12 13.69 1.49
C GLY A 224 -0.82 14.34 2.70
N ASP A 225 -0.05 14.89 3.63
CA ASP A 225 -0.54 15.52 4.86
C ASP A 225 -1.46 16.73 4.62
N VAL A 226 -1.28 17.45 3.53
CA VAL A 226 -2.15 18.61 3.19
C VAL A 226 -3.60 18.19 3.01
N TYR A 227 -3.86 16.95 2.61
CA TYR A 227 -5.21 16.47 2.38
C TYR A 227 -5.60 15.31 3.31
N ASP A 228 -4.74 14.31 3.43
CA ASP A 228 -5.01 13.07 4.17
C ASP A 228 -5.21 13.30 5.68
N LEU A 229 -4.43 14.19 6.32
CA LEU A 229 -4.55 14.42 7.75
C LEU A 229 -5.88 15.06 8.14
N ASP A 230 -6.40 15.98 7.36
CA ASP A 230 -7.67 16.63 7.66
C ASP A 230 -8.84 15.66 7.48
N VAL A 231 -8.84 14.85 6.42
CA VAL A 231 -9.89 13.87 6.15
C VAL A 231 -9.80 12.66 7.09
N TYR A 232 -8.59 12.18 7.35
CA TYR A 232 -8.33 11.00 8.20
C TYR A 232 -8.67 11.26 9.68
N ASN A 233 -8.32 12.44 10.22
CA ASN A 233 -8.59 12.78 11.60
C ASN A 233 -10.08 13.05 11.89
N GLU A 234 -10.85 13.54 10.91
CA GLU A 234 -12.26 13.84 11.10
C GLU A 234 -13.15 12.59 11.00
N ASN A 235 -12.84 11.67 10.09
CA ASN A 235 -13.75 10.58 9.73
C ASN A 235 -13.38 9.21 10.29
N ASN A 236 -12.11 8.95 10.63
CA ASN A 236 -11.69 7.64 11.11
C ASN A 236 -10.46 7.69 12.02
N PRO A 237 -10.62 8.06 13.30
CA PRO A 237 -9.52 7.97 14.24
C PRO A 237 -9.17 6.51 14.46
N ILE A 238 -8.16 5.97 13.76
CA ILE A 238 -7.55 4.71 14.20
C ILE A 238 -7.01 4.99 15.60
N PRO A 239 -7.50 4.29 16.63
CA PRO A 239 -6.95 4.49 17.95
C PRO A 239 -5.45 4.17 17.89
N TYR A 240 -4.61 5.15 18.17
CA TYR A 240 -3.15 4.97 18.27
C TYR A 240 -2.76 3.75 19.09
N ALA A 241 -3.58 3.43 20.10
CA ALA A 241 -3.44 2.21 20.90
C ALA A 241 -3.58 0.94 20.06
N GLU A 242 -4.47 0.89 19.08
CA GLU A 242 -4.67 -0.28 18.22
C GLU A 242 -3.50 -0.48 17.26
N LEU A 243 -2.98 0.60 16.69
CA LEU A 243 -1.76 0.58 15.88
C LEU A 243 -0.55 0.10 16.70
N ILE A 244 -0.36 0.61 17.92
CA ILE A 244 0.72 0.23 18.83
C ILE A 244 0.59 -1.23 19.26
N PHE A 245 -0.61 -1.71 19.61
CA PHE A 245 -0.80 -3.09 20.07
C PHE A 245 -0.75 -4.11 18.94
N ARG A 246 -1.07 -3.74 17.72
CA ARG A 246 -0.90 -4.61 16.53
C ARG A 246 0.55 -4.67 16.04
N SER A 247 1.36 -3.62 16.32
CA SER A 247 2.69 -3.45 15.75
C SER A 247 3.83 -3.31 16.75
N MET A 248 3.64 -3.62 18.04
CA MET A 248 4.65 -3.30 19.07
C MET A 248 6.05 -3.92 18.82
N PHE A 249 6.14 -5.01 18.05
CA PHE A 249 7.40 -5.55 17.53
C PHE A 249 7.74 -5.02 16.12
N SER A 250 6.77 -4.53 15.38
CA SER A 250 6.95 -4.05 14.01
C SER A 250 7.29 -2.56 13.93
N LEU A 251 6.89 -1.70 14.90
CA LEU A 251 7.12 -0.27 14.81
C LEU A 251 8.61 0.09 14.82
N SER A 252 9.41 -0.51 15.72
CA SER A 252 10.87 -0.29 15.74
C SER A 252 11.55 -0.95 14.54
N TYR A 253 10.99 -2.06 14.03
CA TYR A 253 11.47 -2.72 12.83
C TYR A 253 11.02 -1.96 11.57
N TYR A 254 9.81 -1.43 11.54
CA TYR A 254 9.28 -0.55 10.50
C TYR A 254 10.15 0.72 10.36
N VAL A 255 10.41 1.44 11.44
CA VAL A 255 11.28 2.63 11.41
C VAL A 255 12.71 2.26 10.97
N TYR A 256 13.21 1.11 11.40
CA TYR A 256 14.53 0.63 10.98
C TYR A 256 14.54 0.19 9.51
N SER A 257 13.54 -0.55 9.06
CA SER A 257 13.47 -1.10 7.70
C SER A 257 13.12 -0.02 6.68
N PHE A 258 12.24 0.91 7.01
CA PHE A 258 11.91 2.04 6.16
C PHE A 258 13.15 2.89 5.87
N GLY A 259 13.85 3.38 6.89
CA GLY A 259 15.07 4.16 6.72
C GLY A 259 16.25 3.38 6.12
N LYS A 260 16.22 2.02 6.13
CA LYS A 260 17.24 1.21 5.47
C LYS A 260 16.87 0.81 4.03
N ALA A 261 15.60 0.70 3.73
CA ALA A 261 15.15 0.47 2.37
C ALA A 261 15.53 1.66 1.47
N GLU A 262 15.39 2.88 1.98
CA GLU A 262 15.81 4.11 1.30
C GLU A 262 17.31 4.12 0.94
N ASP A 263 18.16 3.65 1.86
CA ASP A 263 19.62 3.59 1.66
C ASP A 263 20.04 2.51 0.62
N ILE A 264 19.21 1.52 0.33
CA ILE A 264 19.63 0.29 -0.39
C ILE A 264 18.96 0.19 -1.76
N ILE A 265 17.74 0.67 -1.91
CA ILE A 265 16.99 0.55 -3.16
C ILE A 265 17.09 1.86 -3.94
N GLU A 266 17.60 1.78 -5.15
CA GLU A 266 17.63 2.91 -6.08
C GLU A 266 16.21 3.10 -6.66
N TRP A 267 15.30 3.71 -5.88
CA TRP A 267 13.90 3.92 -6.24
C TRP A 267 13.73 4.67 -7.54
N ASP A 268 14.57 5.67 -7.78
CA ASP A 268 14.54 6.53 -8.95
C ASP A 268 14.83 5.77 -10.25
N ALA A 269 15.52 4.62 -10.11
CA ALA A 269 15.85 3.76 -11.25
C ALA A 269 14.72 2.79 -11.62
N ILE A 270 13.66 2.70 -10.80
CA ILE A 270 12.54 1.79 -11.06
C ILE A 270 11.55 2.46 -12.01
N ASP A 271 11.50 1.92 -13.23
CA ASP A 271 10.55 2.32 -14.27
C ASP A 271 9.90 1.06 -14.85
N TYR A 272 8.61 0.88 -14.58
CA TYR A 272 7.81 -0.21 -15.14
C TYR A 272 6.84 0.25 -16.23
N THR A 273 6.99 1.48 -16.71
CA THR A 273 6.18 1.99 -17.84
C THR A 273 6.31 1.14 -19.10
N PRO A 274 7.51 0.55 -19.44
CA PRO A 274 7.64 -0.33 -20.59
C PRO A 274 6.86 -1.64 -20.47
N GLU A 275 6.64 -2.13 -19.25
CA GLU A 275 5.92 -3.37 -18.96
C GLU A 275 4.41 -3.24 -19.11
N LEU A 276 3.84 -2.03 -18.96
CA LEU A 276 2.38 -1.80 -19.00
C LEU A 276 1.71 -2.34 -20.26
N GLY A 277 2.37 -2.23 -21.41
CA GLY A 277 1.86 -2.74 -22.67
C GLY A 277 1.69 -4.27 -22.75
N ASN A 278 2.30 -5.01 -21.82
CA ASN A 278 2.19 -6.47 -21.75
C ASN A 278 1.03 -6.92 -20.86
N ILE A 279 0.45 -6.03 -20.03
CA ILE A 279 -0.69 -6.34 -19.16
C ILE A 279 -1.97 -6.25 -19.99
N THR A 280 -2.69 -7.37 -20.14
CA THR A 280 -3.82 -7.49 -21.06
C THR A 280 -5.13 -7.90 -20.38
N ILE A 281 -5.09 -8.22 -19.10
CA ILE A 281 -6.26 -8.58 -18.28
C ILE A 281 -7.11 -7.35 -17.94
N PRO A 282 -8.37 -7.52 -17.52
CA PRO A 282 -9.19 -6.44 -16.98
C PRO A 282 -8.46 -5.64 -15.89
N ALA A 283 -8.59 -4.31 -15.91
CA ALA A 283 -7.89 -3.44 -14.96
C ALA A 283 -8.75 -2.27 -14.47
N LEU A 284 -8.69 -2.02 -13.17
CA LEU A 284 -9.28 -0.87 -12.50
C LEU A 284 -8.16 -0.02 -11.88
N MET A 285 -7.99 1.22 -12.36
CA MET A 285 -7.17 2.24 -11.72
C MET A 285 -8.09 3.03 -10.78
N LEU A 286 -7.92 2.83 -9.46
CA LEU A 286 -8.75 3.43 -8.41
C LEU A 286 -7.93 4.40 -7.58
N TRP A 287 -8.28 5.67 -7.60
CA TRP A 287 -7.49 6.76 -7.01
C TRP A 287 -8.30 7.70 -6.14
N GLY A 288 -7.65 8.27 -5.12
CA GLY A 288 -8.12 9.51 -4.53
C GLY A 288 -7.91 10.69 -5.49
N ALA A 289 -8.97 11.46 -5.77
CA ALA A 289 -8.89 12.59 -6.71
C ALA A 289 -7.92 13.68 -6.25
N ASN A 290 -7.65 13.75 -4.95
CA ASN A 290 -6.77 14.72 -4.31
C ASN A 290 -5.47 14.08 -3.78
N ASP A 291 -5.11 12.90 -4.27
CA ASP A 291 -3.85 12.28 -3.92
C ASP A 291 -2.67 13.14 -4.35
N GLY A 292 -1.87 13.55 -3.36
CA GLY A 292 -0.65 14.33 -3.55
C GLY A 292 0.62 13.48 -3.38
N VAL A 293 0.49 12.25 -2.86
CA VAL A 293 1.61 11.30 -2.72
C VAL A 293 1.90 10.64 -4.07
N VAL A 294 0.88 10.06 -4.68
CA VAL A 294 0.92 9.59 -6.07
C VAL A 294 -0.19 10.30 -6.84
N PRO A 295 0.12 11.41 -7.53
CA PRO A 295 -0.91 12.25 -8.14
C PRO A 295 -1.83 11.49 -9.09
N ALA A 296 -3.13 11.79 -9.02
CA ALA A 296 -4.18 11.07 -9.74
C ALA A 296 -4.05 11.08 -11.28
N GLN A 297 -3.13 11.87 -11.84
CA GLN A 297 -2.77 11.84 -13.25
C GLN A 297 -1.98 10.57 -13.63
N VAL A 298 -1.35 9.91 -12.64
CA VAL A 298 -0.67 8.61 -12.85
C VAL A 298 -1.68 7.55 -13.30
N ALA A 299 -2.91 7.56 -12.74
CA ALA A 299 -3.97 6.66 -13.17
C ALA A 299 -4.29 6.78 -14.68
N ASP A 300 -4.35 8.01 -15.18
CA ASP A 300 -4.59 8.26 -16.61
C ASP A 300 -3.42 7.75 -17.47
N TYR A 301 -2.19 7.97 -16.98
CA TYR A 301 -1.00 7.47 -17.66
C TYR A 301 -0.99 5.94 -17.74
N VAL A 302 -1.25 5.25 -16.64
CA VAL A 302 -1.34 3.78 -16.59
C VAL A 302 -2.43 3.30 -17.55
N TYR A 303 -3.63 3.89 -17.49
CA TYR A 303 -4.73 3.56 -18.39
C TYR A 303 -4.32 3.66 -19.86
N ASP A 304 -3.68 4.76 -20.26
CA ASP A 304 -3.32 5.00 -21.66
C ASP A 304 -2.27 4.01 -22.18
N HIS A 305 -1.41 3.48 -21.31
CA HIS A 305 -0.28 2.61 -21.69
C HIS A 305 -0.53 1.11 -21.47
N LEU A 306 -1.60 0.72 -20.73
CA LEU A 306 -1.97 -0.69 -20.58
C LEU A 306 -2.33 -1.34 -21.91
N GLY A 307 -1.83 -2.57 -22.12
CA GLY A 307 -2.19 -3.42 -23.25
C GLY A 307 -3.63 -3.95 -23.20
N THR A 308 -4.32 -3.78 -22.07
CA THR A 308 -5.73 -4.16 -21.87
C THR A 308 -6.65 -3.46 -22.87
N ASP A 309 -7.62 -4.21 -23.41
CA ASP A 309 -8.66 -3.66 -24.28
C ASP A 309 -9.39 -2.49 -23.57
N PRO A 310 -9.63 -1.35 -24.25
CA PRO A 310 -10.30 -0.21 -23.63
C PRO A 310 -11.67 -0.51 -23.01
N SER A 311 -12.36 -1.55 -23.46
CA SER A 311 -13.65 -1.99 -22.88
C SER A 311 -13.50 -2.77 -21.57
N MET A 312 -12.28 -3.15 -21.19
CA MET A 312 -11.98 -3.94 -20.00
C MET A 312 -11.11 -3.17 -18.98
N LYS A 313 -10.90 -1.89 -19.20
CA LYS A 313 -10.15 -1.05 -18.24
C LYS A 313 -10.90 0.25 -17.94
N SER A 314 -10.76 0.70 -16.69
CA SER A 314 -11.40 1.94 -16.21
C SER A 314 -10.51 2.70 -15.25
N VAL A 315 -10.70 4.03 -15.20
CA VAL A 315 -10.14 4.92 -14.19
C VAL A 315 -11.29 5.45 -13.35
N VAL A 316 -11.19 5.33 -12.05
CA VAL A 316 -12.11 5.92 -11.08
C VAL A 316 -11.31 6.80 -10.14
N LYS A 317 -11.69 8.06 -10.03
CA LYS A 317 -11.11 9.03 -9.09
C LYS A 317 -12.17 9.42 -8.07
N ILE A 318 -11.97 9.03 -6.82
CA ILE A 318 -12.91 9.30 -5.73
C ILE A 318 -12.72 10.73 -5.25
N ASP A 319 -13.79 11.53 -5.34
CA ASP A 319 -13.77 12.93 -4.92
C ASP A 319 -13.50 13.10 -3.42
N GLN A 320 -12.77 14.17 -3.05
CA GLN A 320 -12.43 14.48 -1.66
C GLN A 320 -11.74 13.30 -0.95
N CYS A 321 -10.78 12.72 -1.62
CA CYS A 321 -10.02 11.56 -1.15
C CYS A 321 -8.55 11.74 -1.52
N GLY A 322 -7.64 11.46 -0.59
CA GLY A 322 -6.20 11.44 -0.77
C GLY A 322 -5.68 10.04 -1.07
N HIS A 323 -4.51 9.69 -0.51
CA HIS A 323 -3.76 8.46 -0.78
C HIS A 323 -4.32 7.20 -0.08
N GLY A 324 -5.48 7.28 0.56
CA GLY A 324 -6.07 6.20 1.37
C GLY A 324 -7.55 5.93 1.14
N PRO A 325 -8.04 5.71 -0.09
CA PRO A 325 -9.47 5.48 -0.37
C PRO A 325 -10.11 4.42 0.51
N GLN A 326 -9.38 3.36 0.83
CA GLN A 326 -9.81 2.27 1.71
C GLN A 326 -10.18 2.71 3.13
N SER A 327 -9.63 3.83 3.58
CA SER A 327 -9.87 4.41 4.91
C SER A 327 -10.72 5.67 4.85
N GLU A 328 -10.48 6.52 3.85
CA GLU A 328 -11.11 7.84 3.72
C GLU A 328 -12.52 7.75 3.13
N LYS A 329 -12.73 6.86 2.16
CA LYS A 329 -13.98 6.67 1.41
C LYS A 329 -14.35 5.18 1.31
N PRO A 330 -14.52 4.48 2.44
CA PRO A 330 -14.65 3.03 2.47
C PRO A 330 -15.86 2.48 1.72
N GLU A 331 -16.96 3.25 1.62
CA GLU A 331 -18.16 2.81 0.88
C GLU A 331 -17.93 2.86 -0.63
N GLU A 332 -17.36 3.96 -1.13
CA GLU A 332 -17.04 4.14 -2.55
C GLU A 332 -15.93 3.16 -2.96
N PHE A 333 -14.87 3.04 -2.15
CA PHE A 333 -13.81 2.05 -2.36
C PHE A 333 -14.36 0.62 -2.50
N TYR A 334 -15.21 0.21 -1.55
CA TYR A 334 -15.85 -1.11 -1.60
C TYR A 334 -16.71 -1.29 -2.84
N ALA A 335 -17.55 -0.30 -3.17
CA ALA A 335 -18.47 -0.40 -4.29
C ALA A 335 -17.73 -0.58 -5.63
N GLU A 336 -16.69 0.24 -5.89
CA GLU A 336 -15.92 0.18 -7.14
C GLU A 336 -15.18 -1.16 -7.30
N ILE A 337 -14.55 -1.66 -6.24
CA ILE A 337 -13.85 -2.95 -6.27
C ILE A 337 -14.83 -4.11 -6.42
N SER A 338 -15.95 -4.09 -5.70
CA SER A 338 -16.97 -5.14 -5.81
C SER A 338 -17.58 -5.18 -7.20
N ASP A 339 -17.95 -4.04 -7.77
CA ASP A 339 -18.52 -3.97 -9.13
C ASP A 339 -17.52 -4.49 -10.18
N PHE A 340 -16.23 -4.18 -10.02
CA PHE A 340 -15.17 -4.69 -10.88
C PHE A 340 -15.04 -6.21 -10.76
N ILE A 341 -14.92 -6.74 -9.54
CA ILE A 341 -14.82 -8.19 -9.30
C ILE A 341 -16.04 -8.91 -9.85
N GLU A 342 -17.26 -8.43 -9.56
CA GLU A 342 -18.49 -9.07 -10.03
C GLU A 342 -18.62 -9.08 -11.56
N THR A 343 -18.03 -8.10 -12.23
CA THR A 343 -18.02 -8.01 -13.69
C THR A 343 -17.12 -9.05 -14.34
N TYR A 344 -15.97 -9.38 -13.71
CA TYR A 344 -14.93 -10.19 -14.34
C TYR A 344 -14.65 -11.55 -13.68
N LYS A 345 -15.28 -11.90 -12.54
CA LYS A 345 -15.11 -13.20 -11.86
C LYS A 345 -15.56 -14.43 -12.66
#